data_d6a62e026f07dbbdad6d5a71bb851316
#
_entry.id   d6a62e026f07dbbdad6d5a71bb851316
#
_cell.length_a   1.000
_cell.length_b   1.000
_cell.length_c   1.000
_cell.angle_alpha   90.00
_cell.angle_beta   90.00
_cell.angle_gamma   90.00
#
_symmetry.space_group_name_H-M   'P 1'
#
loop_
_entity.id
_entity.type
_entity.pdbx_description
1 polymer ?
#
loop_
_entity_poly.entity_id
_entity_poly.type
_entity_poly.pdbx_seq_one_letter_code
_entity_poly.pdbx_strand_id
1 'polypeptide(L)'
;MAWISLKIEAQDNTADLISDTLMLQGALSAIIEDANADTLDEQPIFGEPGDPPPGIWQQNLVSALFDEGVDIAQVMSELQQKTKLSHLQYATEIIQEQDWVRATQSQFDPIKITDKLWIVPTWHSAPNANAINIVLDPGLAFGTGSHPTTHLCLAWLTNIITPNVTVLDYGCGSGILAIAAKKLGAANVVGTDIDSQAIQSSLYNAEQNDVVADFYHASQYKTQEFDIVVANILSSALSVLAPALAKSCKTGGKIALSGILKEQAADVSAIYAEWFSMQDPQYMDAWVLLTGTKK
;
A
#
# COMPACT_ATOMS: atom_id res chain seq x y z
N MET A 1 -22.18 -17.27 -13.73
CA MET A 1 -21.32 -17.54 -14.92
C MET A 1 -20.02 -18.13 -14.40
N ALA A 2 -19.40 -19.03 -15.14
CA ALA A 2 -18.07 -19.51 -14.80
C ALA A 2 -17.07 -18.97 -15.83
N TRP A 3 -15.81 -18.94 -15.45
CA TRP A 3 -14.72 -18.54 -16.34
C TRP A 3 -13.65 -19.63 -16.34
N ILE A 4 -12.81 -19.64 -17.39
CA ILE A 4 -11.65 -20.51 -17.48
C ILE A 4 -10.40 -19.63 -17.26
N SER A 5 -9.63 -19.94 -16.23
CA SER A 5 -8.29 -19.39 -16.06
C SER A 5 -7.29 -20.29 -16.78
N LEU A 6 -6.57 -19.74 -17.74
CA LEU A 6 -5.46 -20.39 -18.45
C LEU A 6 -4.16 -19.84 -17.92
N LYS A 7 -3.34 -20.68 -17.31
CA LYS A 7 -2.03 -20.33 -16.76
C LYS A 7 -0.93 -20.95 -17.62
N ILE A 8 0.00 -20.14 -18.13
CA ILE A 8 1.08 -20.56 -19.03
C ILE A 8 2.42 -20.15 -18.42
N GLU A 9 3.34 -21.11 -18.25
CA GLU A 9 4.72 -20.80 -17.85
C GLU A 9 5.48 -20.14 -19.02
N ALA A 10 6.13 -19.02 -18.74
CA ALA A 10 6.83 -18.22 -19.72
C ALA A 10 8.18 -17.71 -19.20
N GLN A 11 9.16 -17.59 -20.11
CA GLN A 11 10.42 -16.92 -19.81
C GLN A 11 10.27 -15.40 -20.02
N ASP A 12 11.19 -14.61 -19.46
CA ASP A 12 11.20 -13.14 -19.49
C ASP A 12 10.89 -12.56 -20.88
N ASN A 13 11.52 -13.06 -21.93
CA ASN A 13 11.41 -12.55 -23.29
C ASN A 13 10.16 -13.03 -24.06
N THR A 14 9.30 -13.84 -23.44
CA THR A 14 8.12 -14.43 -24.11
C THR A 14 6.80 -14.09 -23.41
N ALA A 15 6.84 -13.64 -22.17
CA ALA A 15 5.64 -13.40 -21.36
C ALA A 15 4.72 -12.33 -21.97
N ASP A 16 5.28 -11.18 -22.38
CA ASP A 16 4.52 -10.11 -23.05
C ASP A 16 3.88 -10.59 -24.35
N LEU A 17 4.65 -11.32 -25.18
CA LEU A 17 4.14 -11.85 -26.44
C LEU A 17 2.97 -12.82 -26.24
N ILE A 18 3.06 -13.67 -25.21
CA ILE A 18 1.99 -14.62 -24.85
C ILE A 18 0.76 -13.83 -24.37
N SER A 19 0.95 -12.90 -23.42
CA SER A 19 -0.11 -12.07 -22.88
C SER A 19 -0.86 -11.32 -23.97
N ASP A 20 -0.14 -10.57 -24.82
CA ASP A 20 -0.73 -9.83 -25.94
C ASP A 20 -1.48 -10.73 -26.92
N THR A 21 -0.92 -11.91 -27.24
CA THR A 21 -1.56 -12.84 -28.15
C THR A 21 -2.84 -13.42 -27.57
N LEU A 22 -2.89 -13.74 -26.27
CA LEU A 22 -4.09 -14.24 -25.60
C LEU A 22 -5.19 -13.16 -25.56
N MET A 23 -4.83 -11.89 -25.32
CA MET A 23 -5.75 -10.77 -25.39
C MET A 23 -6.36 -10.62 -26.80
N LEU A 24 -5.55 -10.77 -27.85
CA LEU A 24 -6.03 -10.76 -29.23
C LEU A 24 -6.91 -11.97 -29.60
N GLN A 25 -6.84 -13.05 -28.83
CA GLN A 25 -7.67 -14.25 -28.98
C GLN A 25 -8.97 -14.21 -28.15
N GLY A 26 -9.26 -13.06 -27.51
CA GLY A 26 -10.49 -12.84 -26.78
C GLY A 26 -10.40 -13.16 -25.29
N ALA A 27 -9.20 -13.21 -24.70
CA ALA A 27 -9.10 -13.21 -23.25
C ALA A 27 -9.73 -11.93 -22.67
N LEU A 28 -10.47 -12.08 -21.58
CA LEU A 28 -11.07 -10.96 -20.83
C LEU A 28 -10.01 -10.15 -20.07
N SER A 29 -8.96 -10.83 -19.63
CA SER A 29 -7.76 -10.24 -19.02
C SER A 29 -6.57 -11.16 -19.23
N ALA A 30 -5.36 -10.61 -19.23
CA ALA A 30 -4.12 -11.34 -19.14
C ALA A 30 -3.15 -10.58 -18.23
N ILE A 31 -2.58 -11.27 -17.25
CA ILE A 31 -1.61 -10.74 -16.29
C ILE A 31 -0.34 -11.56 -16.32
N ILE A 32 0.78 -10.93 -15.99
CA ILE A 32 2.09 -11.57 -15.85
C ILE A 32 2.48 -11.50 -14.38
N GLU A 33 2.78 -12.65 -13.80
CA GLU A 33 3.11 -12.80 -12.37
C GLU A 33 4.45 -13.51 -12.23
N ASP A 34 5.08 -13.39 -11.06
CA ASP A 34 6.24 -14.22 -10.72
C ASP A 34 5.79 -15.68 -10.63
N ALA A 35 6.44 -16.57 -11.41
CA ALA A 35 6.17 -18.00 -11.30
C ALA A 35 6.54 -18.58 -9.91
N ASN A 36 7.38 -17.86 -9.15
CA ASN A 36 7.80 -18.24 -7.81
C ASN A 36 7.05 -17.47 -6.70
N ALA A 37 5.96 -16.75 -7.02
CA ALA A 37 5.14 -16.06 -6.03
C ALA A 37 4.77 -17.01 -4.86
N ASP A 38 4.76 -16.48 -3.64
CA ASP A 38 4.48 -17.21 -2.40
C ASP A 38 5.48 -18.33 -2.06
N THR A 39 6.66 -18.36 -2.71
CA THR A 39 7.75 -19.29 -2.40
C THR A 39 8.95 -18.59 -1.78
N LEU A 40 9.97 -19.38 -1.34
CA LEU A 40 11.23 -18.83 -0.83
C LEU A 40 12.08 -18.16 -1.93
N ASP A 41 11.78 -18.43 -3.20
CA ASP A 41 12.48 -17.91 -4.37
C ASP A 41 11.73 -16.72 -5.02
N GLU A 42 10.69 -16.22 -4.38
CA GLU A 42 9.96 -15.03 -4.82
C GLU A 42 10.89 -13.81 -4.89
N GLN A 43 10.85 -13.11 -6.02
CA GLN A 43 11.63 -11.89 -6.24
C GLN A 43 10.69 -10.69 -6.40
N PRO A 44 10.45 -9.92 -5.34
CA PRO A 44 9.61 -8.73 -5.45
C PRO A 44 10.26 -7.69 -6.38
N ILE A 45 9.49 -7.17 -7.33
CA ILE A 45 9.91 -6.10 -8.23
C ILE A 45 9.32 -4.79 -7.69
N PHE A 46 10.17 -3.91 -7.17
CA PHE A 46 9.80 -2.57 -6.72
C PHE A 46 10.46 -1.52 -7.62
N GLY A 47 9.71 -0.47 -7.97
CA GLY A 47 10.23 0.70 -8.69
C GLY A 47 9.59 1.97 -8.13
N GLU A 48 10.40 3.01 -7.92
CA GLU A 48 9.91 4.34 -7.59
C GLU A 48 9.71 5.17 -8.87
N PRO A 49 8.82 6.19 -8.86
CA PRO A 49 8.71 7.11 -9.98
C PRO A 49 10.05 7.78 -10.32
N GLY A 50 10.55 7.53 -11.52
CA GLY A 50 11.84 8.02 -11.99
C GLY A 50 12.94 6.94 -12.10
N ASP A 51 12.71 5.76 -11.54
CA ASP A 51 13.57 4.62 -11.75
C ASP A 51 13.39 4.05 -13.18
N PRO A 52 14.41 3.37 -13.72
CA PRO A 52 14.21 2.58 -14.94
C PRO A 52 13.04 1.62 -14.73
N PRO A 53 12.21 1.34 -15.76
CA PRO A 53 11.12 0.41 -15.60
C PRO A 53 11.68 -0.92 -15.05
N PRO A 54 11.08 -1.45 -13.97
CA PRO A 54 11.51 -2.73 -13.45
C PRO A 54 11.39 -3.78 -14.56
N GLY A 55 12.39 -4.66 -14.69
CA GLY A 55 12.31 -5.81 -15.59
C GLY A 55 11.15 -6.72 -15.19
N ILE A 56 10.83 -7.66 -16.05
CA ILE A 56 9.96 -8.79 -15.68
C ILE A 56 10.84 -9.90 -15.07
N TRP A 57 10.22 -10.84 -14.37
CA TRP A 57 10.92 -11.97 -13.75
C TRP A 57 11.56 -12.89 -14.81
N GLN A 58 12.57 -13.64 -14.42
CA GLN A 58 13.18 -14.64 -15.31
C GLN A 58 12.23 -15.80 -15.62
N GLN A 59 11.39 -16.16 -14.64
CA GLN A 59 10.33 -17.14 -14.77
C GLN A 59 9.00 -16.47 -14.47
N ASN A 60 8.10 -16.48 -15.45
CA ASN A 60 6.82 -15.81 -15.37
C ASN A 60 5.68 -16.81 -15.52
N LEU A 61 4.58 -16.50 -14.88
CA LEU A 61 3.29 -17.14 -15.08
C LEU A 61 2.37 -16.16 -15.79
N VAL A 62 1.97 -16.46 -17.02
CA VAL A 62 0.94 -15.67 -17.74
C VAL A 62 -0.40 -16.28 -17.44
N SER A 63 -1.24 -15.54 -16.71
CA SER A 63 -2.60 -15.95 -16.31
C SER A 63 -3.62 -15.19 -17.15
N ALA A 64 -4.38 -15.89 -17.98
CA ALA A 64 -5.43 -15.31 -18.82
C ALA A 64 -6.80 -15.86 -18.48
N LEU A 65 -7.81 -14.99 -18.49
CA LEU A 65 -9.20 -15.32 -18.18
C LEU A 65 -10.03 -15.37 -19.45
N PHE A 66 -10.81 -16.43 -19.62
CA PHE A 66 -11.73 -16.63 -20.74
C PHE A 66 -13.14 -16.94 -20.26
N ASP A 67 -14.14 -16.71 -21.13
CA ASP A 67 -15.49 -17.20 -20.89
C ASP A 67 -15.55 -18.73 -20.87
N GLU A 68 -16.50 -19.29 -20.10
CA GLU A 68 -16.68 -20.74 -19.89
C GLU A 68 -16.81 -21.55 -21.19
N GLY A 69 -17.31 -20.95 -22.27
CA GLY A 69 -17.53 -21.61 -23.56
C GLY A 69 -16.33 -21.64 -24.52
N VAL A 70 -15.17 -21.11 -24.12
CA VAL A 70 -14.00 -21.00 -25.00
C VAL A 70 -13.25 -22.34 -25.07
N ASP A 71 -12.93 -22.77 -26.30
CA ASP A 71 -12.10 -23.96 -26.53
C ASP A 71 -10.61 -23.62 -26.30
N ILE A 72 -10.12 -23.93 -25.11
CA ILE A 72 -8.73 -23.67 -24.74
C ILE A 72 -7.73 -24.44 -25.59
N ALA A 73 -8.08 -25.62 -26.10
CA ALA A 73 -7.20 -26.36 -26.98
C ALA A 73 -6.99 -25.62 -28.31
N GLN A 74 -8.05 -25.01 -28.85
CA GLN A 74 -7.95 -24.14 -30.02
C GLN A 74 -7.11 -22.89 -29.72
N VAL A 75 -7.35 -22.21 -28.59
CA VAL A 75 -6.59 -21.04 -28.15
C VAL A 75 -5.09 -21.37 -28.09
N MET A 76 -4.72 -22.49 -27.47
CA MET A 76 -3.32 -22.92 -27.36
C MET A 76 -2.70 -23.27 -28.73
N SER A 77 -3.45 -23.93 -29.60
CA SER A 77 -2.97 -24.23 -30.96
C SER A 77 -2.68 -22.95 -31.77
N GLU A 78 -3.60 -21.98 -31.72
CA GLU A 78 -3.41 -20.67 -32.39
C GLU A 78 -2.29 -19.85 -31.76
N LEU A 79 -2.16 -19.86 -30.42
CA LEU A 79 -1.07 -19.20 -29.70
C LEU A 79 0.28 -19.73 -30.19
N GLN A 80 0.47 -21.07 -30.21
CA GLN A 80 1.70 -21.67 -30.66
C GLN A 80 2.01 -21.35 -32.15
N GLN A 81 1.00 -21.31 -33.00
CA GLN A 81 1.16 -20.95 -34.40
C GLN A 81 1.60 -19.50 -34.59
N LYS A 82 0.97 -18.55 -33.86
CA LYS A 82 1.24 -17.10 -33.97
C LYS A 82 2.58 -16.71 -33.35
N THR A 83 2.93 -17.29 -32.20
CA THR A 83 4.15 -16.94 -31.45
C THR A 83 5.36 -17.78 -31.90
N LYS A 84 5.14 -18.91 -32.60
CA LYS A 84 6.14 -19.93 -32.94
C LYS A 84 6.81 -20.59 -31.72
N LEU A 85 6.18 -20.45 -30.54
CA LEU A 85 6.61 -21.13 -29.33
C LEU A 85 6.05 -22.56 -29.32
N SER A 86 6.92 -23.54 -29.12
CA SER A 86 6.52 -24.94 -29.00
C SER A 86 6.67 -25.39 -27.55
N HIS A 87 5.88 -26.38 -27.16
CA HIS A 87 5.98 -27.04 -25.85
C HIS A 87 5.72 -26.11 -24.66
N LEU A 88 4.73 -25.18 -24.79
CA LEU A 88 4.28 -24.37 -23.66
C LEU A 88 3.60 -25.25 -22.60
N GLN A 89 4.09 -25.22 -21.39
CA GLN A 89 3.41 -25.84 -20.24
C GLN A 89 2.26 -24.93 -19.82
N TYR A 90 1.08 -25.51 -19.67
CA TYR A 90 -0.09 -24.77 -19.24
C TYR A 90 -1.00 -25.60 -18.35
N ALA A 91 -1.74 -24.92 -17.51
CA ALA A 91 -2.80 -25.47 -16.69
C ALA A 91 -4.10 -24.67 -16.90
N THR A 92 -5.24 -25.31 -16.69
CA THR A 92 -6.53 -24.65 -16.73
C THR A 92 -7.30 -24.89 -15.43
N GLU A 93 -7.99 -23.87 -14.97
CA GLU A 93 -8.81 -23.93 -13.78
C GLU A 93 -10.18 -23.29 -14.08
N ILE A 94 -11.26 -23.93 -13.68
CA ILE A 94 -12.59 -23.35 -13.79
C ILE A 94 -12.84 -22.48 -12.58
N ILE A 95 -12.98 -21.17 -12.82
CA ILE A 95 -13.33 -20.20 -11.79
C ILE A 95 -14.86 -20.07 -11.78
N GLN A 96 -15.48 -20.63 -10.76
CA GLN A 96 -16.91 -20.46 -10.52
C GLN A 96 -17.21 -19.01 -10.14
N GLU A 97 -18.38 -18.52 -10.51
CA GLU A 97 -18.89 -17.26 -9.98
C GLU A 97 -18.98 -17.38 -8.46
N GLN A 98 -18.02 -16.75 -7.80
CA GLN A 98 -18.04 -16.62 -6.35
C GLN A 98 -18.56 -15.24 -6.00
N ASP A 99 -19.16 -15.13 -4.84
CA ASP A 99 -19.34 -13.83 -4.20
C ASP A 99 -17.94 -13.29 -3.83
N TRP A 100 -17.31 -12.65 -4.84
CA TRP A 100 -15.95 -12.09 -4.70
C TRP A 100 -15.85 -11.11 -3.54
N VAL A 101 -16.94 -10.42 -3.21
CA VAL A 101 -17.01 -9.53 -2.06
C VAL A 101 -16.80 -10.36 -0.80
N ARG A 102 -17.53 -11.46 -0.64
CA ARG A 102 -17.44 -12.32 0.54
C ARG A 102 -16.12 -13.10 0.60
N ALA A 103 -15.61 -13.56 -0.55
CA ALA A 103 -14.32 -14.25 -0.64
C ALA A 103 -13.17 -13.30 -0.28
N THR A 104 -13.20 -12.07 -0.79
CA THR A 104 -12.22 -11.02 -0.44
C THR A 104 -12.33 -10.63 1.03
N GLN A 105 -13.55 -10.44 1.55
CA GLN A 105 -13.78 -10.12 2.95
C GLN A 105 -13.19 -11.18 3.90
N SER A 106 -13.29 -12.47 3.54
CA SER A 106 -12.77 -13.57 4.37
C SER A 106 -11.24 -13.61 4.48
N GLN A 107 -10.52 -12.89 3.62
CA GLN A 107 -9.06 -12.82 3.62
C GLN A 107 -8.50 -11.72 4.55
N PHE A 108 -9.36 -10.81 5.04
CA PHE A 108 -8.94 -9.67 5.84
C PHE A 108 -9.46 -9.76 7.27
N ASP A 109 -8.65 -10.36 8.13
CA ASP A 109 -8.91 -10.40 9.56
C ASP A 109 -8.55 -9.07 10.25
N PRO A 110 -9.09 -8.80 11.45
CA PRO A 110 -8.68 -7.66 12.25
C PRO A 110 -7.19 -7.67 12.56
N ILE A 111 -6.52 -6.54 12.35
CA ILE A 111 -5.08 -6.40 12.51
C ILE A 111 -4.77 -5.77 13.88
N LYS A 112 -4.01 -6.48 14.70
CA LYS A 112 -3.49 -5.94 15.96
C LYS A 112 -2.24 -5.10 15.70
N ILE A 113 -2.29 -3.80 15.95
CA ILE A 113 -1.12 -2.92 15.87
C ILE A 113 -0.37 -2.91 17.22
N THR A 114 -1.10 -2.68 18.30
CA THR A 114 -0.60 -2.73 19.68
C THR A 114 -1.69 -3.31 20.59
N ASP A 115 -1.42 -3.46 21.87
CA ASP A 115 -2.48 -3.86 22.84
C ASP A 115 -3.61 -2.82 22.93
N LYS A 116 -3.34 -1.57 22.50
CA LYS A 116 -4.28 -0.44 22.60
C LYS A 116 -4.93 -0.07 21.28
N LEU A 117 -4.44 -0.58 20.14
CA LEU A 117 -4.87 -0.16 18.81
C LEU A 117 -5.03 -1.34 17.87
N TRP A 118 -6.20 -1.43 17.24
CA TRP A 118 -6.55 -2.43 16.24
C TRP A 118 -7.12 -1.76 14.99
N ILE A 119 -6.98 -2.42 13.85
CA ILE A 119 -7.69 -2.11 12.61
C ILE A 119 -8.70 -3.22 12.41
N VAL A 120 -9.95 -2.86 12.18
CA VAL A 120 -11.08 -3.79 12.12
C VAL A 120 -11.89 -3.49 10.86
N PRO A 121 -11.96 -4.43 9.90
CA PRO A 121 -12.88 -4.31 8.77
C PRO A 121 -14.34 -4.24 9.23
N THR A 122 -15.22 -3.60 8.44
CA THR A 122 -16.65 -3.40 8.79
C THR A 122 -17.42 -4.71 8.98
N TRP A 123 -16.98 -5.79 8.36
CA TRP A 123 -17.61 -7.13 8.47
C TRP A 123 -17.10 -7.96 9.66
N HIS A 124 -16.19 -7.42 10.47
CA HIS A 124 -15.72 -8.06 11.69
C HIS A 124 -16.15 -7.30 12.94
N SER A 125 -16.34 -8.05 14.02
CA SER A 125 -16.47 -7.45 15.37
C SER A 125 -15.09 -7.14 15.94
N ALA A 126 -15.00 -6.07 16.71
CA ALA A 126 -13.76 -5.67 17.38
C ALA A 126 -13.26 -6.79 18.32
N PRO A 127 -12.04 -7.33 18.12
CA PRO A 127 -11.51 -8.40 18.99
C PRO A 127 -11.29 -7.96 20.43
N ASN A 128 -11.05 -6.67 20.65
CA ASN A 128 -10.91 -6.06 21.96
C ASN A 128 -11.69 -4.75 22.02
N ALA A 129 -12.88 -4.79 22.62
CA ALA A 129 -13.74 -3.61 22.76
C ALA A 129 -13.15 -2.50 23.66
N ASN A 130 -12.16 -2.82 24.52
CA ASN A 130 -11.48 -1.84 25.38
C ASN A 130 -10.30 -1.16 24.67
N ALA A 131 -9.89 -1.63 23.50
CA ALA A 131 -8.88 -0.99 22.70
C ALA A 131 -9.50 0.06 21.74
N ILE A 132 -8.67 0.92 21.21
CA ILE A 132 -9.04 1.79 20.11
C ILE A 132 -9.14 0.91 18.85
N ASN A 133 -10.32 0.90 18.24
CA ASN A 133 -10.58 0.17 17.03
C ASN A 133 -10.79 1.18 15.89
N ILE A 134 -9.96 1.09 14.85
CA ILE A 134 -10.12 1.85 13.61
C ILE A 134 -10.89 0.96 12.65
N VAL A 135 -12.07 1.40 12.27
CA VAL A 135 -12.87 0.73 11.23
C VAL A 135 -12.31 1.13 9.87
N LEU A 136 -11.78 0.15 9.15
CA LEU A 136 -11.21 0.39 7.83
C LEU A 136 -11.31 -0.86 6.95
N ASP A 137 -11.97 -0.71 5.82
CA ASP A 137 -12.06 -1.75 4.81
C ASP A 137 -10.88 -1.65 3.83
N PRO A 138 -10.30 -2.77 3.39
CA PRO A 138 -9.37 -2.79 2.27
C PRO A 138 -10.03 -2.16 1.04
N GLY A 139 -9.42 -1.12 0.50
CA GLY A 139 -9.98 -0.36 -0.61
C GLY A 139 -8.94 0.09 -1.63
N LEU A 140 -9.35 0.95 -2.55
CA LEU A 140 -8.50 1.49 -3.62
C LEU A 140 -7.42 2.46 -3.12
N ALA A 141 -7.60 3.07 -1.94
CA ALA A 141 -6.60 3.97 -1.38
C ALA A 141 -5.53 3.20 -0.61
N PHE A 142 -4.27 3.62 -0.76
CA PHE A 142 -3.14 3.07 -0.01
C PHE A 142 -3.33 3.28 1.51
N GLY A 143 -2.82 2.35 2.31
CA GLY A 143 -2.86 2.45 3.78
C GLY A 143 -3.97 1.63 4.42
N THR A 144 -4.09 0.34 4.07
CA THR A 144 -5.03 -0.62 4.70
C THR A 144 -4.61 -1.06 6.10
N GLY A 145 -3.38 -0.69 6.50
CA GLY A 145 -2.82 -1.06 7.80
C GLY A 145 -2.07 -2.39 7.84
N SER A 146 -2.22 -3.25 6.83
CA SER A 146 -1.47 -4.51 6.73
C SER A 146 0.00 -4.30 6.37
N HIS A 147 0.31 -3.22 5.66
CA HIS A 147 1.68 -2.94 5.22
C HIS A 147 2.58 -2.57 6.41
N PRO A 148 3.83 -3.09 6.49
CA PRO A 148 4.77 -2.83 7.58
C PRO A 148 4.99 -1.35 7.88
N THR A 149 5.04 -0.48 6.86
CA THR A 149 5.22 0.97 7.01
C THR A 149 4.08 1.62 7.77
N THR A 150 2.84 1.25 7.47
CA THR A 150 1.65 1.75 8.18
C THR A 150 1.62 1.23 9.61
N HIS A 151 1.95 -0.04 9.82
CA HIS A 151 2.04 -0.64 11.15
C HIS A 151 3.05 0.10 12.03
N LEU A 152 4.27 0.35 11.53
CA LEU A 152 5.32 1.09 12.25
C LEU A 152 4.85 2.50 12.65
N CYS A 153 4.22 3.24 11.73
CA CYS A 153 3.69 4.58 12.02
C CYS A 153 2.58 4.54 13.10
N LEU A 154 1.63 3.61 12.99
CA LEU A 154 0.54 3.45 13.97
C LEU A 154 1.05 3.06 15.35
N ALA A 155 2.00 2.13 15.42
CA ALA A 155 2.64 1.73 16.68
C ALA A 155 3.37 2.91 17.34
N TRP A 156 4.08 3.71 16.54
CA TRP A 156 4.74 4.92 17.02
C TRP A 156 3.73 5.96 17.52
N LEU A 157 2.67 6.25 16.76
CA LEU A 157 1.61 7.19 17.16
C LEU A 157 0.97 6.78 18.49
N THR A 158 0.75 5.47 18.72
CA THR A 158 0.19 4.95 19.97
C THR A 158 1.02 5.32 21.20
N ASN A 159 2.34 5.49 21.03
CA ASN A 159 3.26 5.82 22.12
C ASN A 159 3.53 7.31 22.27
N ILE A 160 3.32 8.11 21.22
CA ILE A 160 3.74 9.53 21.22
C ILE A 160 2.58 10.51 21.37
N ILE A 161 1.36 10.13 20.97
CA ILE A 161 0.19 11.00 21.08
C ILE A 161 -0.14 11.20 22.55
N THR A 162 -0.26 12.48 22.91
CA THR A 162 -0.77 12.94 24.20
C THR A 162 -1.94 13.92 23.98
N PRO A 163 -2.80 14.15 24.96
CA PRO A 163 -3.87 15.15 24.83
C PRO A 163 -3.34 16.52 24.41
N ASN A 164 -4.10 17.23 23.60
CA ASN A 164 -3.84 18.59 23.10
C ASN A 164 -2.75 18.73 22.02
N VAL A 165 -2.09 17.66 21.57
CA VAL A 165 -1.15 17.76 20.45
C VAL A 165 -1.89 17.96 19.13
N THR A 166 -1.22 18.64 18.19
CA THR A 166 -1.66 18.80 16.81
C THR A 166 -0.84 17.90 15.90
N VAL A 167 -1.47 17.28 14.91
CA VAL A 167 -0.83 16.28 14.04
C VAL A 167 -1.08 16.63 12.58
N LEU A 168 -0.02 16.54 11.77
CA LEU A 168 -0.08 16.54 10.31
C LEU A 168 0.22 15.14 9.79
N ASP A 169 -0.69 14.60 8.97
CA ASP A 169 -0.52 13.39 8.17
C ASP A 169 -0.26 13.79 6.71
N TYR A 170 0.99 13.74 6.28
CA TYR A 170 1.41 14.20 4.96
C TYR A 170 1.52 13.01 3.98
N GLY A 171 0.68 13.02 2.94
CA GLY A 171 0.42 11.85 2.10
C GLY A 171 -0.53 10.89 2.81
N CYS A 172 -1.72 11.40 3.18
CA CYS A 172 -2.60 10.72 4.12
C CYS A 172 -3.28 9.46 3.55
N GLY A 173 -3.35 9.29 2.23
CA GLY A 173 -3.94 8.13 1.58
C GLY A 173 -5.36 7.83 2.07
N SER A 174 -5.54 6.70 2.73
CA SER A 174 -6.82 6.31 3.36
C SER A 174 -7.22 7.16 4.58
N GLY A 175 -6.32 8.01 5.08
CA GLY A 175 -6.49 8.77 6.32
C GLY A 175 -6.23 7.98 7.60
N ILE A 176 -5.74 6.75 7.51
CA ILE A 176 -5.62 5.85 8.67
C ILE A 176 -4.75 6.43 9.80
N LEU A 177 -3.63 7.11 9.46
CA LEU A 177 -2.74 7.70 10.47
C LEU A 177 -3.39 8.92 11.13
N ALA A 178 -4.08 9.77 10.35
CA ALA A 178 -4.86 10.89 10.86
C ALA A 178 -6.00 10.43 11.78
N ILE A 179 -6.75 9.40 11.35
CA ILE A 179 -7.83 8.81 12.14
C ILE A 179 -7.28 8.21 13.45
N ALA A 180 -6.18 7.47 13.37
CA ALA A 180 -5.50 6.93 14.55
C ALA A 180 -5.10 8.04 15.52
N ALA A 181 -4.44 9.09 15.03
CA ALA A 181 -4.02 10.23 15.85
C ALA A 181 -5.21 10.86 16.57
N LYS A 182 -6.34 11.03 15.88
CA LYS A 182 -7.55 11.59 16.47
C LYS A 182 -8.15 10.69 17.54
N LYS A 183 -8.28 9.38 17.27
CA LYS A 183 -8.79 8.41 18.25
C LYS A 183 -7.86 8.25 19.46
N LEU A 184 -6.56 8.46 19.29
CA LEU A 184 -5.56 8.47 20.37
C LEU A 184 -5.60 9.74 21.24
N GLY A 185 -6.37 10.77 20.85
CA GLY A 185 -6.60 11.96 21.65
C GLY A 185 -5.92 13.24 21.16
N ALA A 186 -5.39 13.28 19.92
CA ALA A 186 -4.90 14.51 19.33
C ALA A 186 -6.01 15.57 19.22
N ALA A 187 -5.70 16.82 19.57
CA ALA A 187 -6.67 17.91 19.59
C ALA A 187 -7.08 18.33 18.17
N ASN A 188 -6.10 18.55 17.31
CA ASN A 188 -6.33 18.88 15.90
C ASN A 188 -5.49 17.98 15.00
N VAL A 189 -6.10 17.46 13.94
CA VAL A 189 -5.45 16.60 12.97
C VAL A 189 -5.77 17.09 11.57
N VAL A 190 -4.72 17.24 10.77
CA VAL A 190 -4.83 17.62 9.37
C VAL A 190 -4.16 16.54 8.52
N GLY A 191 -4.86 16.09 7.49
CA GLY A 191 -4.30 15.22 6.43
C GLY A 191 -4.16 15.99 5.12
N THR A 192 -3.14 15.68 4.35
CA THR A 192 -3.00 16.23 2.99
C THR A 192 -2.49 15.16 2.04
N ASP A 193 -2.99 15.18 0.79
CA ASP A 193 -2.57 14.28 -0.27
C ASP A 193 -2.61 14.99 -1.63
N ILE A 194 -1.82 14.49 -2.58
CA ILE A 194 -1.83 14.97 -3.98
C ILE A 194 -2.94 14.32 -4.80
N ASP A 195 -3.50 13.21 -4.32
CA ASP A 195 -4.57 12.47 -4.97
C ASP A 195 -5.94 12.86 -4.38
N SER A 196 -6.82 13.34 -5.24
CA SER A 196 -8.18 13.68 -4.85
C SER A 196 -9.00 12.47 -4.39
N GLN A 197 -8.68 11.25 -4.87
CA GLN A 197 -9.34 10.02 -4.42
C GLN A 197 -8.90 9.67 -2.99
N ALA A 198 -7.63 9.90 -2.66
CA ALA A 198 -7.13 9.74 -1.29
C ALA A 198 -7.88 10.67 -0.31
N ILE A 199 -8.10 11.94 -0.70
CA ILE A 199 -8.87 12.88 0.14
C ILE A 199 -10.32 12.41 0.34
N GLN A 200 -10.99 11.91 -0.72
CA GLN A 200 -12.35 11.38 -0.59
C GLN A 200 -12.39 10.14 0.31
N SER A 201 -11.43 9.22 0.16
CA SER A 201 -11.28 8.05 1.03
C SER A 201 -11.04 8.43 2.48
N SER A 202 -10.16 9.41 2.73
CA SER A 202 -9.87 9.90 4.08
C SER A 202 -11.10 10.48 4.77
N LEU A 203 -11.89 11.28 4.05
CA LEU A 203 -13.14 11.85 4.56
C LEU A 203 -14.17 10.76 4.89
N TYR A 204 -14.37 9.82 3.97
CA TYR A 204 -15.26 8.68 4.17
C TYR A 204 -14.84 7.84 5.39
N ASN A 205 -13.55 7.49 5.48
CA ASN A 205 -13.04 6.67 6.59
C ASN A 205 -13.11 7.43 7.93
N ALA A 206 -12.90 8.74 7.94
CA ALA A 206 -13.07 9.56 9.14
C ALA A 206 -14.52 9.54 9.64
N GLU A 207 -15.50 9.65 8.74
CA GLU A 207 -16.93 9.52 9.05
C GLU A 207 -17.25 8.13 9.62
N GLN A 208 -16.77 7.04 8.99
CA GLN A 208 -16.96 5.67 9.50
C GLN A 208 -16.38 5.44 10.90
N ASN A 209 -15.45 6.28 11.30
CA ASN A 209 -14.76 6.20 12.60
C ASN A 209 -15.27 7.21 13.63
N ASP A 210 -16.28 8.01 13.31
CA ASP A 210 -16.82 9.09 14.16
C ASP A 210 -15.73 10.09 14.62
N VAL A 211 -14.77 10.40 13.74
CA VAL A 211 -13.71 11.37 14.02
C VAL A 211 -13.82 12.60 13.13
N VAL A 212 -13.47 13.76 13.69
CA VAL A 212 -13.37 15.02 12.96
C VAL A 212 -11.89 15.32 12.74
N ALA A 213 -11.45 15.28 11.48
CA ALA A 213 -10.14 15.70 11.03
C ALA A 213 -10.30 16.46 9.70
N ASP A 214 -9.39 17.38 9.42
CA ASP A 214 -9.42 18.17 8.21
C ASP A 214 -8.55 17.53 7.14
N PHE A 215 -9.08 17.32 5.92
CA PHE A 215 -8.34 16.76 4.80
C PHE A 215 -8.32 17.73 3.62
N TYR A 216 -7.13 17.99 3.08
CA TYR A 216 -6.92 18.94 1.99
C TYR A 216 -6.12 18.33 0.85
N HIS A 217 -6.54 18.59 -0.37
CA HIS A 217 -5.65 18.37 -1.50
C HIS A 217 -4.39 19.25 -1.36
N ALA A 218 -3.21 18.74 -1.68
CA ALA A 218 -1.92 19.40 -1.44
C ALA A 218 -1.85 20.83 -2.02
N SER A 219 -2.53 21.09 -3.17
CA SER A 219 -2.60 22.41 -3.77
C SER A 219 -3.42 23.44 -2.95
N GLN A 220 -4.27 22.97 -2.03
CA GLN A 220 -5.13 23.82 -1.18
C GLN A 220 -4.60 23.89 0.25
N TYR A 221 -3.67 23.01 0.61
CA TYR A 221 -3.07 22.97 1.94
C TYR A 221 -2.21 24.22 2.18
N LYS A 222 -2.49 24.93 3.26
CA LYS A 222 -1.70 26.06 3.73
C LYS A 222 -0.77 25.57 4.84
N THR A 223 0.54 25.71 4.62
CA THR A 223 1.56 25.31 5.59
C THR A 223 1.32 25.97 6.94
N GLN A 224 1.20 25.14 7.97
CA GLN A 224 1.11 25.54 9.37
C GLN A 224 1.97 24.58 10.21
N GLU A 225 2.26 24.93 11.46
CA GLU A 225 3.12 24.15 12.32
C GLU A 225 2.33 23.23 13.25
N PHE A 226 2.83 21.98 13.38
CA PHE A 226 2.24 20.92 14.21
C PHE A 226 3.22 20.41 15.24
N ASP A 227 2.69 19.85 16.32
CA ASP A 227 3.51 19.19 17.35
C ASP A 227 4.07 17.86 16.84
N ILE A 228 3.33 17.19 15.93
CA ILE A 228 3.72 15.92 15.32
C ILE A 228 3.46 16.00 13.82
N VAL A 229 4.45 15.56 13.03
CA VAL A 229 4.34 15.37 11.59
C VAL A 229 4.61 13.90 11.29
N VAL A 230 3.69 13.23 10.58
CA VAL A 230 3.89 11.88 10.08
C VAL A 230 3.76 11.87 8.57
N ALA A 231 4.67 11.15 7.88
CA ALA A 231 4.61 10.96 6.44
C ALA A 231 5.02 9.51 6.11
N ASN A 232 4.08 8.78 5.50
CA ASN A 232 4.31 7.42 5.02
C ASN A 232 4.19 7.42 3.49
N ILE A 233 5.23 7.92 2.83
CA ILE A 233 5.33 8.09 1.39
C ILE A 233 6.68 7.62 0.88
N LEU A 234 6.86 7.51 -0.44
CA LEU A 234 8.10 7.05 -1.06
C LEU A 234 9.32 7.87 -0.62
N SER A 235 10.47 7.23 -0.49
CA SER A 235 11.74 7.83 -0.03
C SER A 235 12.20 8.99 -0.91
N SER A 236 12.00 8.90 -2.23
CA SER A 236 12.28 9.98 -3.18
C SER A 236 11.46 11.23 -2.91
N ALA A 237 10.17 11.08 -2.62
CA ALA A 237 9.29 12.18 -2.25
C ALA A 237 9.68 12.76 -0.88
N LEU A 238 10.01 11.93 0.11
CA LEU A 238 10.50 12.39 1.42
C LEU A 238 11.75 13.25 1.28
N SER A 239 12.69 12.87 0.42
CA SER A 239 13.92 13.61 0.19
C SER A 239 13.66 15.01 -0.38
N VAL A 240 12.75 15.12 -1.34
CA VAL A 240 12.37 16.42 -1.96
C VAL A 240 11.56 17.29 -0.99
N LEU A 241 10.68 16.69 -0.20
CA LEU A 241 9.76 17.40 0.69
C LEU A 241 10.37 17.74 2.05
N ALA A 242 11.61 17.34 2.35
CA ALA A 242 12.23 17.53 3.65
C ALA A 242 12.17 18.99 4.18
N PRO A 243 12.45 20.05 3.38
CA PRO A 243 12.32 21.43 3.86
C PRO A 243 10.88 21.80 4.22
N ALA A 244 9.90 21.31 3.45
CA ALA A 244 8.47 21.59 3.68
C ALA A 244 7.96 20.90 4.94
N LEU A 245 8.30 19.62 5.12
CA LEU A 245 7.97 18.85 6.33
C LEU A 245 8.64 19.44 7.57
N ALA A 246 9.91 19.85 7.44
CA ALA A 246 10.62 20.54 8.52
C ALA A 246 9.94 21.85 8.92
N LYS A 247 9.45 22.64 7.96
CA LYS A 247 8.71 23.88 8.20
C LYS A 247 7.34 23.63 8.84
N SER A 248 6.74 22.46 8.60
CA SER A 248 5.44 22.08 9.18
C SER A 248 5.57 21.49 10.60
N CYS A 249 6.78 21.33 11.13
CA CYS A 249 7.00 20.83 12.48
C CYS A 249 7.48 21.92 13.39
N LYS A 250 6.84 22.12 14.56
CA LYS A 250 7.24 23.07 15.59
C LYS A 250 8.63 22.72 16.15
N THR A 251 9.37 23.72 16.63
CA THR A 251 10.59 23.47 17.43
C THR A 251 10.25 22.59 18.63
N GLY A 252 11.03 21.53 18.85
CA GLY A 252 10.75 20.49 19.85
C GLY A 252 9.68 19.47 19.43
N GLY A 253 8.96 19.71 18.32
CA GLY A 253 7.99 18.78 17.76
C GLY A 253 8.65 17.49 17.24
N LYS A 254 7.82 16.52 16.91
CA LYS A 254 8.26 15.16 16.49
C LYS A 254 7.92 14.91 15.03
N ILE A 255 8.82 14.20 14.36
CA ILE A 255 8.56 13.70 13.00
C ILE A 255 8.70 12.19 12.94
N ALA A 256 7.86 11.55 12.11
CA ALA A 256 7.97 10.14 11.74
C ALA A 256 7.86 10.00 10.22
N LEU A 257 8.79 9.28 9.64
CA LEU A 257 8.93 9.07 8.20
C LEU A 257 8.97 7.57 7.92
N SER A 258 8.12 7.08 7.04
CA SER A 258 8.10 5.69 6.59
C SER A 258 7.80 5.61 5.09
N GLY A 259 7.70 4.40 4.52
CA GLY A 259 7.74 4.19 3.08
C GLY A 259 9.18 4.13 2.56
N ILE A 260 10.11 3.75 3.43
CA ILE A 260 11.57 3.76 3.22
C ILE A 260 12.06 2.32 3.33
N LEU A 261 12.82 1.84 2.34
CA LEU A 261 13.53 0.56 2.41
C LEU A 261 14.80 0.69 3.28
N LYS A 262 15.28 -0.43 3.83
CA LYS A 262 16.46 -0.46 4.72
C LYS A 262 17.70 0.22 4.11
N GLU A 263 17.95 -0.04 2.84
CA GLU A 263 19.07 0.53 2.08
C GLU A 263 18.98 2.05 1.89
N GLN A 264 17.77 2.62 1.90
CA GLN A 264 17.50 4.05 1.73
C GLN A 264 17.56 4.84 3.05
N ALA A 265 17.51 4.13 4.19
CA ALA A 265 17.33 4.74 5.51
C ALA A 265 18.43 5.74 5.88
N ALA A 266 19.70 5.42 5.56
CA ALA A 266 20.83 6.27 5.89
C ALA A 266 20.79 7.60 5.13
N ASP A 267 20.46 7.58 3.84
CA ASP A 267 20.41 8.77 2.98
C ASP A 267 19.26 9.69 3.40
N VAL A 268 18.05 9.13 3.59
CA VAL A 268 16.92 9.92 4.07
C VAL A 268 17.19 10.51 5.45
N SER A 269 17.74 9.73 6.39
CA SER A 269 18.08 10.20 7.72
C SER A 269 19.09 11.34 7.68
N ALA A 270 20.10 11.27 6.82
CA ALA A 270 21.12 12.32 6.66
C ALA A 270 20.50 13.64 6.17
N ILE A 271 19.53 13.59 5.23
CA ILE A 271 18.81 14.78 4.76
C ILE A 271 18.05 15.45 5.91
N TYR A 272 17.29 14.69 6.69
CA TYR A 272 16.47 15.23 7.77
C TYR A 272 17.30 15.68 8.98
N ALA A 273 18.52 15.16 9.15
CA ALA A 273 19.44 15.56 10.22
C ALA A 273 19.82 17.06 10.17
N GLU A 274 19.58 17.76 9.07
CA GLU A 274 19.72 19.22 9.01
C GLU A 274 18.78 19.93 10.01
N TRP A 275 17.53 19.47 10.10
CA TRP A 275 16.48 20.12 10.92
C TRP A 275 16.10 19.37 12.17
N PHE A 276 16.41 18.07 12.24
CA PHE A 276 15.96 17.19 13.33
C PHE A 276 17.14 16.49 14.00
N SER A 277 17.00 16.24 15.30
CA SER A 277 17.81 15.26 16.01
C SER A 277 17.18 13.90 15.78
N MET A 278 17.73 13.15 14.80
CA MET A 278 17.23 11.84 14.42
C MET A 278 17.50 10.80 15.50
N GLN A 279 16.58 9.85 15.65
CA GLN A 279 16.67 8.70 16.56
C GLN A 279 17.09 7.44 15.79
N ASP A 280 17.39 6.36 16.52
CA ASP A 280 17.70 5.07 15.91
C ASP A 280 16.52 4.57 15.06
N PRO A 281 16.77 4.07 13.84
CA PRO A 281 15.74 3.55 12.97
C PRO A 281 15.02 2.33 13.58
N GLN A 282 13.72 2.23 13.35
CA GLN A 282 12.94 1.04 13.68
C GLN A 282 12.65 0.26 12.41
N TYR A 283 12.75 -1.07 12.46
CA TYR A 283 12.64 -1.94 11.30
C TYR A 283 11.47 -2.92 11.46
N MET A 284 10.80 -3.18 10.36
CA MET A 284 9.83 -4.28 10.20
C MET A 284 9.98 -4.82 8.77
N ASP A 285 10.36 -6.09 8.64
CA ASP A 285 10.72 -6.73 7.36
C ASP A 285 11.79 -5.91 6.61
N ALA A 286 11.57 -5.55 5.37
CA ALA A 286 12.46 -4.70 4.57
C ALA A 286 12.28 -3.19 4.82
N TRP A 287 11.29 -2.78 5.65
CA TRP A 287 10.86 -1.40 5.78
C TRP A 287 11.35 -0.73 7.07
N VAL A 288 11.39 0.60 7.03
CA VAL A 288 11.96 1.41 8.10
C VAL A 288 11.02 2.54 8.50
N LEU A 289 11.01 2.83 9.80
CA LEU A 289 10.51 4.08 10.37
C LEU A 289 11.70 4.90 10.88
N LEU A 290 11.86 6.10 10.36
CA LEU A 290 12.78 7.10 10.87
C LEU A 290 12.00 8.11 11.72
N THR A 291 12.53 8.44 12.90
CA THR A 291 11.93 9.42 13.80
C THR A 291 12.93 10.47 14.23
N GLY A 292 12.43 11.65 14.59
CA GLY A 292 13.28 12.74 15.02
C GLY A 292 12.55 13.80 15.84
N THR A 293 13.36 14.64 16.50
CA THR A 293 12.88 15.83 17.23
C THR A 293 13.40 17.08 16.55
N LYS A 294 12.52 18.02 16.23
CA LYS A 294 12.86 19.31 15.62
C LYS A 294 13.80 20.10 16.53
N LYS A 295 14.91 20.59 15.97
CA LYS A 295 15.90 21.45 16.65
C LYS A 295 15.36 22.82 16.95
#